data_c915b8e347184c0fd65e735f431dd22f
#
_entry.id   c915b8e347184c0fd65e735f431dd22f
#
_cell.length_a   1.000
_cell.length_b   1.000
_cell.length_c   1.000
_cell.angle_alpha   90.00
_cell.angle_beta   90.00
_cell.angle_gamma   90.00
#
_symmetry.space_group_name_H-M   'P 1'
#
loop_
_entity.id
_entity.type
_entity.pdbx_description
1 polymer ?
#
loop_
_entity_poly.entity_id
_entity_poly.type
_entity_poly.pdbx_seq_one_letter_code
_entity_poly.pdbx_strand_id
1 'polypeptide(L)'
;MAEAIQGMWKRHLGVHVDIRSCEWTAYKFAQNSMQYDFSSSSWSGDYLDPSSFLDLWSSASGNNNTGWSRPEYERLLAESRATGDQEKRMALLARAEALMLSESPVIPLYWARRSYLKSPEVRGWHPLLLDNHLFEDISLGAPREQGKEAAP
;
A
#
# COMPACT_ATOMS: atom_id res chain seq x y z
N MET A 1 -6.26 7.88 -12.93
CA MET A 1 -4.83 7.53 -12.78
C MET A 1 -4.33 6.68 -13.94
N ALA A 2 -4.92 5.54 -14.25
CA ALA A 2 -4.49 4.67 -15.36
C ALA A 2 -4.39 5.42 -16.71
N GLU A 3 -5.41 6.20 -17.08
CA GLU A 3 -5.40 7.02 -18.29
C GLU A 3 -4.26 8.06 -18.32
N ALA A 4 -3.93 8.64 -17.16
CA ALA A 4 -2.82 9.59 -17.09
C ALA A 4 -1.47 8.89 -17.34
N ILE A 5 -1.27 7.70 -16.77
CA ILE A 5 -0.07 6.88 -17.01
C ILE A 5 0.00 6.44 -18.47
N GLN A 6 -1.10 5.95 -19.03
CA GLN A 6 -1.20 5.60 -20.46
C GLN A 6 -0.77 6.78 -21.35
N GLY A 7 -1.30 7.98 -21.05
CA GLY A 7 -0.93 9.20 -21.78
C GLY A 7 0.54 9.59 -21.63
N MET A 8 1.11 9.43 -20.43
CA MET A 8 2.53 9.69 -20.18
C MET A 8 3.43 8.68 -20.92
N TRP A 9 3.13 7.39 -20.86
CA TRP A 9 3.90 6.35 -21.54
C TRP A 9 3.87 6.53 -23.06
N LYS A 10 2.68 6.83 -23.62
CA LYS A 10 2.57 7.16 -25.05
C LYS A 10 3.43 8.36 -25.43
N ARG A 11 3.39 9.43 -24.63
CA ARG A 11 4.07 10.70 -24.94
C ARG A 11 5.59 10.63 -24.78
N HIS A 12 6.05 9.99 -23.69
CA HIS A 12 7.45 10.06 -23.32
C HIS A 12 8.26 8.82 -23.71
N LEU A 13 7.59 7.67 -23.83
CA LEU A 13 8.23 6.39 -24.13
C LEU A 13 7.84 5.81 -25.49
N GLY A 14 6.82 6.37 -26.14
CA GLY A 14 6.25 5.81 -27.38
C GLY A 14 5.54 4.48 -27.18
N VAL A 15 5.25 4.10 -25.91
CA VAL A 15 4.59 2.83 -25.56
C VAL A 15 3.09 3.01 -25.61
N HIS A 16 2.39 2.12 -26.30
CA HIS A 16 0.95 2.04 -26.34
C HIS A 16 0.48 0.92 -25.42
N VAL A 17 -0.44 1.23 -24.52
CA VAL A 17 -1.07 0.27 -23.62
C VAL A 17 -2.58 0.41 -23.70
N ASP A 18 -3.30 -0.69 -23.60
CA ASP A 18 -4.75 -0.73 -23.52
C ASP A 18 -5.18 -0.90 -22.06
N ILE A 19 -6.13 -0.08 -21.63
CA ILE A 19 -6.69 -0.16 -20.29
C ILE A 19 -7.87 -1.13 -20.30
N ARG A 20 -7.72 -2.23 -19.57
CA ARG A 20 -8.80 -3.20 -19.36
C ARG A 20 -9.39 -3.00 -17.96
N SER A 21 -10.64 -2.58 -17.91
CA SER A 21 -11.44 -2.57 -16.69
C SER A 21 -12.31 -3.82 -16.64
N CYS A 22 -12.35 -4.50 -15.50
CA CYS A 22 -13.14 -5.71 -15.29
C CYS A 22 -13.69 -5.73 -13.85
N GLU A 23 -14.62 -6.64 -13.61
CA GLU A 23 -15.17 -6.89 -12.28
C GLU A 23 -14.08 -7.45 -11.35
N TRP A 24 -14.22 -7.23 -10.04
CA TRP A 24 -13.23 -7.56 -9.02
C TRP A 24 -12.76 -9.02 -9.04
N THR A 25 -13.70 -9.97 -9.16
CA THR A 25 -13.38 -11.40 -9.18
C THR A 25 -12.54 -11.77 -10.41
N ALA A 26 -12.91 -11.21 -11.58
CA ALA A 26 -12.17 -11.40 -12.82
C ALA A 26 -10.77 -10.76 -12.75
N TYR A 27 -10.67 -9.57 -12.14
CA TYR A 27 -9.40 -8.91 -11.88
C TYR A 27 -8.50 -9.77 -10.99
N LYS A 28 -9.01 -10.26 -9.85
CA LYS A 28 -8.23 -11.11 -8.93
C LYS A 28 -7.82 -12.43 -9.58
N PHE A 29 -8.68 -13.03 -10.39
CA PHE A 29 -8.34 -14.23 -11.15
C PHE A 29 -7.18 -13.96 -12.12
N ALA A 30 -7.27 -12.89 -12.92
CA ALA A 30 -6.21 -12.52 -13.87
C ALA A 30 -4.90 -12.22 -13.14
N GLN A 31 -4.95 -11.53 -11.99
CA GLN A 31 -3.79 -11.20 -11.18
C GLN A 31 -3.14 -12.47 -10.61
N ASN A 32 -3.92 -13.34 -9.97
CA ASN A 32 -3.42 -14.56 -9.34
C ASN A 32 -2.89 -15.60 -10.37
N SER A 33 -3.42 -15.57 -11.60
CA SER A 33 -2.95 -16.42 -12.70
C SER A 33 -1.92 -15.74 -13.61
N MET A 34 -1.45 -14.55 -13.24
CA MET A 34 -0.46 -13.75 -13.99
C MET A 34 -0.88 -13.50 -15.45
N GLN A 35 -2.19 -13.33 -15.72
CA GLN A 35 -2.75 -13.06 -17.05
C GLN A 35 -2.87 -11.55 -17.29
N TYR A 36 -1.77 -10.84 -17.21
CA TYR A 36 -1.67 -9.40 -17.42
C TYR A 36 -0.24 -9.00 -17.81
N ASP A 37 -0.08 -7.90 -18.52
CA ASP A 37 1.22 -7.27 -18.74
C ASP A 37 1.55 -6.31 -17.59
N PHE A 38 0.58 -5.47 -17.21
CA PHE A 38 0.64 -4.57 -16.05
C PHE A 38 -0.65 -4.65 -15.26
N SER A 39 -0.54 -4.79 -13.94
CA SER A 39 -1.68 -4.81 -13.03
C SER A 39 -1.58 -3.63 -12.06
N SER A 40 -2.65 -2.82 -11.98
CA SER A 40 -2.74 -1.75 -10.97
C SER A 40 -3.23 -2.33 -9.66
N SER A 41 -2.46 -2.17 -8.60
CA SER A 41 -2.80 -2.67 -7.27
C SER A 41 -2.48 -1.64 -6.19
N SER A 42 -2.91 -1.91 -4.97
CA SER A 42 -2.55 -1.15 -3.79
C SER A 42 -2.35 -2.08 -2.61
N TRP A 43 -1.53 -1.66 -1.67
CA TRP A 43 -1.33 -2.35 -0.41
C TRP A 43 -1.40 -1.38 0.75
N SER A 44 -2.05 -1.80 1.82
CA SER A 44 -1.98 -1.15 3.13
C SER A 44 -1.20 -2.05 4.07
N GLY A 45 -0.24 -1.50 4.81
CA GLY A 45 0.52 -2.31 5.76
C GLY A 45 -0.38 -2.95 6.81
N ASP A 46 -0.14 -4.21 7.14
CA ASP A 46 -0.87 -4.93 8.17
C ASP A 46 -0.38 -4.55 9.57
N TYR A 47 0.85 -4.08 9.66
CA TYR A 47 1.52 -3.64 10.90
C TYR A 47 2.61 -2.60 10.60
N LEU A 48 3.06 -1.89 11.66
CA LEU A 48 4.00 -0.77 11.56
C LEU A 48 5.45 -1.24 11.44
N ASP A 49 5.77 -1.90 10.33
CA ASP A 49 7.12 -2.37 10.02
C ASP A 49 7.31 -2.48 8.51
N PRO A 50 8.51 -2.17 7.96
CA PRO A 50 8.77 -2.30 6.53
C PRO A 50 8.53 -3.71 5.97
N SER A 51 8.70 -4.75 6.78
CA SER A 51 8.44 -6.13 6.34
C SER A 51 6.98 -6.36 5.95
N SER A 52 6.01 -5.56 6.46
CA SER A 52 4.62 -5.60 6.00
C SER A 52 4.45 -5.28 4.51
N PHE A 53 5.43 -4.63 3.90
CA PHE A 53 5.48 -4.34 2.47
C PHE A 53 6.45 -5.24 1.72
N LEU A 54 7.60 -5.56 2.32
CA LEU A 54 8.64 -6.33 1.63
C LEU A 54 8.32 -7.83 1.59
N ASP A 55 7.70 -8.38 2.63
CA ASP A 55 7.31 -9.80 2.65
C ASP A 55 6.31 -10.19 1.55
N LEU A 56 5.59 -9.21 0.98
CA LEU A 56 4.70 -9.45 -0.17
C LEU A 56 5.42 -10.06 -1.36
N TRP A 57 6.67 -9.69 -1.59
CA TRP A 57 7.42 -9.99 -2.80
C TRP A 57 8.33 -11.20 -2.64
N SER A 58 8.28 -11.87 -1.48
CA SER A 58 8.97 -13.15 -1.33
C SER A 58 8.31 -14.23 -2.21
N SER A 59 9.09 -15.18 -2.67
CA SER A 59 8.61 -16.29 -3.52
C SER A 59 7.60 -17.19 -2.80
N ALA A 60 7.62 -17.21 -1.46
CA ALA A 60 6.68 -17.96 -0.63
C ALA A 60 5.38 -17.20 -0.34
N SER A 61 5.28 -15.92 -0.70
CA SER A 61 4.10 -15.10 -0.43
C SER A 61 2.97 -15.39 -1.41
N GLY A 62 1.79 -15.72 -0.90
CA GLY A 62 0.58 -15.84 -1.71
C GLY A 62 0.10 -14.52 -2.36
N ASN A 63 0.70 -13.40 -1.98
CA ASN A 63 0.42 -12.08 -2.54
C ASN A 63 1.40 -11.69 -3.65
N ASN A 64 2.48 -12.45 -3.86
CA ASN A 64 3.41 -12.21 -4.95
C ASN A 64 2.83 -12.74 -6.28
N ASN A 65 2.09 -11.88 -6.94
CA ASN A 65 1.47 -12.19 -8.23
C ASN A 65 2.33 -11.71 -9.42
N THR A 66 3.62 -11.41 -9.21
CA THR A 66 4.52 -10.93 -10.26
C THR A 66 5.36 -12.03 -10.91
N GLY A 67 5.44 -13.19 -10.26
CA GLY A 67 6.35 -14.28 -10.66
C GLY A 67 7.83 -13.97 -10.38
N TRP A 68 8.14 -12.79 -9.81
CA TRP A 68 9.50 -12.42 -9.44
C TRP A 68 9.99 -13.22 -8.23
N SER A 69 11.23 -13.69 -8.32
CA SER A 69 11.90 -14.42 -7.24
C SER A 69 13.41 -14.20 -7.33
N ARG A 70 14.03 -13.89 -6.20
CA ARG A 70 15.48 -13.70 -6.10
C ARG A 70 16.03 -14.31 -4.82
N PRO A 71 16.96 -15.27 -4.89
CA PRO A 71 17.56 -15.88 -3.70
C PRO A 71 18.23 -14.87 -2.78
N GLU A 72 18.81 -13.79 -3.32
CA GLU A 72 19.42 -12.73 -2.52
C GLU A 72 18.36 -11.95 -1.73
N TYR A 73 17.20 -11.68 -2.33
CA TYR A 73 16.08 -11.03 -1.66
C TYR A 73 15.58 -11.87 -0.48
N GLU A 74 15.36 -13.16 -0.72
CA GLU A 74 14.93 -14.12 0.31
C GLU A 74 15.94 -14.17 1.47
N ARG A 75 17.23 -14.18 1.16
CA ARG A 75 18.30 -14.18 2.15
C ARG A 75 18.28 -12.89 3.00
N LEU A 76 18.15 -11.73 2.37
CA LEU A 76 18.06 -10.44 3.08
C LEU A 76 16.86 -10.40 4.02
N LEU A 77 15.70 -10.86 3.60
CA LEU A 77 14.53 -10.95 4.47
C LEU A 77 14.74 -11.94 5.62
N ALA A 78 15.32 -13.11 5.36
CA ALA A 78 15.60 -14.09 6.40
C ALA A 78 16.61 -13.57 7.44
N GLU A 79 17.70 -12.92 7.00
CA GLU A 79 18.68 -12.29 7.88
C GLU A 79 18.06 -11.15 8.70
N SER A 80 17.17 -10.36 8.12
CA SER A 80 16.48 -9.28 8.84
C SER A 80 15.59 -9.80 9.98
N ARG A 81 14.99 -10.98 9.80
CA ARG A 81 14.18 -11.63 10.84
C ARG A 81 15.03 -12.28 11.94
N ALA A 82 16.25 -12.68 11.60
CA ALA A 82 17.14 -13.40 12.52
C ALA A 82 17.98 -12.45 13.41
N THR A 83 18.08 -11.17 13.09
CA THR A 83 18.87 -10.22 13.88
C THR A 83 18.03 -9.48 14.91
N GLY A 84 18.53 -9.39 16.15
CA GLY A 84 17.95 -8.53 17.20
C GLY A 84 18.47 -7.08 17.16
N ASP A 85 19.47 -6.80 16.34
CA ASP A 85 20.01 -5.46 16.14
C ASP A 85 19.10 -4.68 15.18
N GLN A 86 18.43 -3.65 15.69
CA GLN A 86 17.45 -2.86 14.92
C GLN A 86 18.11 -2.08 13.76
N GLU A 87 19.29 -1.53 13.96
CA GLU A 87 19.97 -0.78 12.91
C GLU A 87 20.39 -1.71 11.77
N LYS A 88 21.01 -2.84 12.11
CA LYS A 88 21.34 -3.88 11.14
C LYS A 88 20.11 -4.42 10.42
N ARG A 89 19.01 -4.63 11.14
CA ARG A 89 17.75 -5.08 10.57
C ARG A 89 17.23 -4.09 9.52
N MET A 90 17.17 -2.81 9.85
CA MET A 90 16.71 -1.77 8.91
C MET A 90 17.61 -1.66 7.69
N ALA A 91 18.94 -1.80 7.86
CA ALA A 91 19.89 -1.82 6.73
C ALA A 91 19.66 -3.02 5.79
N LEU A 92 19.33 -4.20 6.32
CA LEU A 92 19.00 -5.38 5.53
C LEU A 92 17.70 -5.19 4.75
N LEU A 93 16.66 -4.64 5.38
CA LEU A 93 15.38 -4.34 4.72
C LEU A 93 15.53 -3.27 3.63
N ALA A 94 16.32 -2.22 3.87
CA ALA A 94 16.62 -1.21 2.86
C ALA A 94 17.36 -1.79 1.64
N ARG A 95 18.27 -2.73 1.85
CA ARG A 95 18.94 -3.45 0.75
C ARG A 95 17.98 -4.34 -0.02
N ALA A 96 17.06 -5.02 0.66
CA ALA A 96 16.03 -5.82 0.01
C ALA A 96 15.11 -4.93 -0.85
N GLU A 97 14.68 -3.79 -0.33
CA GLU A 97 13.89 -2.81 -1.09
C GLU A 97 14.65 -2.31 -2.33
N ALA A 98 15.91 -1.90 -2.17
CA ALA A 98 16.72 -1.42 -3.28
C ALA A 98 16.90 -2.48 -4.37
N LEU A 99 17.12 -3.75 -3.99
CA LEU A 99 17.22 -4.86 -4.94
C LEU A 99 15.89 -5.04 -5.71
N MET A 100 14.77 -5.10 -5.00
CA MET A 100 13.45 -5.24 -5.61
C MET A 100 13.16 -4.09 -6.58
N LEU A 101 13.36 -2.86 -6.16
CA LEU A 101 13.11 -1.68 -7.01
C LEU A 101 14.02 -1.63 -8.23
N SER A 102 15.27 -2.09 -8.13
CA SER A 102 16.21 -2.12 -9.27
C SER A 102 15.79 -3.09 -10.37
N GLU A 103 15.09 -4.17 -10.01
CA GLU A 103 14.57 -5.17 -10.96
C GLU A 103 13.11 -4.91 -11.38
N SER A 104 12.45 -3.97 -10.70
CA SER A 104 11.14 -3.43 -11.06
C SER A 104 10.01 -4.47 -11.21
N PRO A 105 9.87 -5.51 -10.36
CA PRO A 105 8.68 -6.35 -10.37
C PRO A 105 7.43 -5.54 -10.00
N VAL A 106 7.62 -4.42 -9.34
CA VAL A 106 6.59 -3.42 -9.03
C VAL A 106 7.11 -2.02 -9.29
N ILE A 107 6.19 -1.13 -9.62
CA ILE A 107 6.46 0.29 -9.85
C ILE A 107 5.64 1.09 -8.84
N PRO A 108 6.23 1.55 -7.72
CA PRO A 108 5.54 2.40 -6.76
C PRO A 108 5.14 3.72 -7.41
N LEU A 109 3.86 4.10 -7.28
CA LEU A 109 3.34 5.30 -7.93
C LEU A 109 3.14 6.46 -6.96
N TYR A 110 2.52 6.20 -5.82
CA TYR A 110 2.22 7.22 -4.82
C TYR A 110 1.76 6.59 -3.50
N TRP A 111 1.81 7.40 -2.44
CA TRP A 111 1.22 7.08 -1.15
C TRP A 111 -0.24 7.51 -1.15
N ALA A 112 -1.15 6.56 -1.05
CA ALA A 112 -2.57 6.84 -0.96
C ALA A 112 -2.88 7.59 0.35
N ARG A 113 -3.71 8.63 0.25
CA ARG A 113 -4.28 9.34 1.39
C ARG A 113 -5.75 9.00 1.51
N ARG A 114 -6.20 8.76 2.73
CA ARG A 114 -7.63 8.60 3.02
C ARG A 114 -8.23 9.94 3.36
N SER A 115 -9.38 10.22 2.75
CA SER A 115 -10.23 11.37 3.11
C SER A 115 -11.48 10.84 3.78
N TYR A 116 -11.94 11.52 4.81
CA TYR A 116 -13.13 11.13 5.56
C TYR A 116 -13.96 12.36 5.91
N LEU A 117 -15.24 12.13 6.09
CA LEU A 117 -16.18 13.08 6.67
C LEU A 117 -16.64 12.52 8.02
N LYS A 118 -16.55 13.32 9.05
CA LYS A 118 -16.93 12.96 10.41
C LYS A 118 -17.97 13.95 10.93
N SER A 119 -19.10 13.43 11.45
CA SER A 119 -20.04 14.28 12.19
C SER A 119 -19.35 14.88 13.42
N PRO A 120 -19.62 16.16 13.77
CA PRO A 120 -19.15 16.77 15.01
C PRO A 120 -19.58 16.02 16.28
N GLU A 121 -20.63 15.21 16.20
CA GLU A 121 -21.13 14.40 17.30
C GLU A 121 -20.27 13.17 17.57
N VAL A 122 -19.48 12.71 16.60
CA VAL A 122 -18.59 11.55 16.78
C VAL A 122 -17.36 11.97 17.59
N ARG A 123 -17.18 11.33 18.75
CA ARG A 123 -16.05 11.53 19.65
C ARG A 123 -15.19 10.28 19.69
N GLY A 124 -13.92 10.42 20.09
CA GLY A 124 -12.98 9.30 20.19
C GLY A 124 -12.41 8.80 18.87
N TRP A 125 -13.02 9.15 17.73
CA TRP A 125 -12.50 8.79 16.41
C TRP A 125 -11.47 9.83 15.94
N HIS A 126 -10.31 9.36 15.54
CA HIS A 126 -9.23 10.16 14.95
C HIS A 126 -8.48 9.30 13.91
N PRO A 127 -7.82 9.91 12.91
CA PRO A 127 -7.06 9.14 11.92
C PRO A 127 -5.94 8.35 12.59
N LEU A 128 -5.84 7.08 12.26
CA LEU A 128 -4.76 6.19 12.69
C LEU A 128 -3.98 5.70 11.48
N LEU A 129 -2.69 5.40 11.67
CA LEU A 129 -1.78 5.06 10.58
C LEU A 129 -2.22 3.81 9.81
N LEU A 130 -2.73 2.80 10.52
CA LEU A 130 -3.29 1.57 9.91
C LEU A 130 -4.81 1.58 9.78
N ASP A 131 -5.46 2.71 10.14
CA ASP A 131 -6.93 2.84 10.15
C ASP A 131 -7.66 1.81 11.01
N ASN A 132 -6.98 1.29 12.03
CA ASN A 132 -7.56 0.38 13.01
C ASN A 132 -8.17 1.17 14.16
N HIS A 133 -9.50 1.21 14.23
CA HIS A 133 -10.23 1.93 15.27
C HIS A 133 -10.84 0.97 16.27
N LEU A 134 -10.59 1.21 17.55
CA LEU A 134 -11.29 0.54 18.63
C LEU A 134 -12.66 1.19 18.77
N PHE A 135 -13.71 0.48 18.38
CA PHE A 135 -15.08 1.01 18.41
C PHE A 135 -15.56 1.31 19.82
N GLU A 136 -14.99 0.68 20.84
CA GLU A 136 -15.24 0.94 22.26
C GLU A 136 -14.87 2.37 22.70
N ASP A 137 -13.91 2.99 21.99
CA ASP A 137 -13.47 4.37 22.25
C ASP A 137 -14.33 5.40 21.52
N ILE A 138 -15.21 4.96 20.62
CA ILE A 138 -16.02 5.83 19.78
C ILE A 138 -17.40 6.01 20.41
N SER A 139 -17.83 7.25 20.56
CA SER A 139 -19.14 7.59 21.10
C SER A 139 -19.81 8.70 20.32
N LEU A 140 -21.15 8.75 20.40
CA LEU A 140 -21.92 9.89 19.92
C LEU A 140 -22.20 10.83 21.10
N GLY A 141 -21.77 12.05 20.97
CA GLY A 141 -22.09 13.11 21.94
C GLY A 141 -23.24 13.98 21.44
N ALA A 142 -23.89 14.71 22.32
CA ALA A 142 -24.84 15.72 21.92
C ALA A 142 -24.19 16.75 20.96
N PRO A 143 -24.90 17.26 19.95
CA PRO A 143 -24.40 18.32 19.09
C PRO A 143 -23.91 19.49 19.98
N ARG A 144 -22.72 20.01 19.69
CA ARG A 144 -22.35 21.29 20.29
C ARG A 144 -23.31 22.33 19.73
N GLU A 145 -24.12 22.95 20.58
CA GLU A 145 -24.79 24.19 20.18
C GLU A 145 -23.70 25.10 19.59
N GLN A 146 -23.86 25.44 18.32
CA GLN A 146 -22.98 26.41 17.68
C GLN A 146 -23.10 27.66 18.52
N GLY A 147 -22.06 27.94 19.31
CA GLY A 147 -22.01 29.12 20.17
C GLY A 147 -22.35 30.32 19.34
N LYS A 148 -23.31 31.10 19.79
CA LYS A 148 -23.49 32.49 19.35
C LYS A 148 -22.10 33.13 19.43
N GLU A 149 -21.51 33.38 18.28
CA GLU A 149 -20.36 34.24 18.14
C GLU A 149 -20.75 35.57 18.81
N ALA A 150 -20.16 35.84 19.95
CA ALA A 150 -20.29 37.15 20.56
C ALA A 150 -19.65 38.14 19.57
N ALA A 151 -20.49 38.87 18.89
CA ALA A 151 -20.05 40.01 18.08
C ALA A 151 -19.32 41.02 18.98
N PRO A 152 -18.31 41.70 18.45
CA PRO A 152 -17.43 42.64 19.17
C PRO A 152 -18.16 43.84 19.70
#